data_620c2c23999abd098ffa806858afd57e
#
_entry.id   620c2c23999abd098ffa806858afd57e
#
_cell.length_a   1.000
_cell.length_b   1.000
_cell.length_c   1.000
_cell.angle_alpha   90.00
_cell.angle_beta   90.00
_cell.angle_gamma   90.00
#
_symmetry.space_group_name_H-M   'P 1'
#
loop_
_entity.id
_entity.type
_entity.pdbx_description
1 polymer ?
#
loop_
_entity_poly.entity_id
_entity_poly.type
_entity_poly.pdbx_seq_one_letter_code
_entity_poly.pdbx_strand_id
1 'polypeptide(L)'
;MVIDSRLKAIYDGRTGADPERQRMLDEFAASLGPAEFAELLDGACTLVYMYMSWMRTVCEEHDKDVVEHIVPTLVSTMRMMPRTFSPEVIPTMAGLLIAAGSGLSPNLWRAQYGPWTDAEMNPLEAMVALLAEHVNRMSGGDHDFATRLIADALSRAEEEEEE
;
A
#
# COMPACT_ATOMS: atom_id res chain seq x y z
N MET A 1 5.12 -6.40 -12.50
CA MET A 1 4.10 -6.59 -11.47
C MET A 1 3.19 -5.37 -11.37
N VAL A 2 1.94 -5.52 -10.99
CA VAL A 2 0.93 -4.44 -10.98
C VAL A 2 1.34 -3.27 -10.07
N ILE A 3 1.85 -3.56 -8.88
CA ILE A 3 2.27 -2.54 -7.91
C ILE A 3 3.46 -1.72 -8.45
N ASP A 4 4.44 -2.39 -9.04
CA ASP A 4 5.62 -1.72 -9.60
C ASP A 4 5.24 -0.79 -10.75
N SER A 5 4.28 -1.23 -11.58
CA SER A 5 3.77 -0.40 -12.67
C SER A 5 3.04 0.84 -12.16
N ARG A 6 2.29 0.71 -11.07
CA ARG A 6 1.58 1.84 -10.45
C ARG A 6 2.56 2.84 -9.84
N LEU A 7 3.58 2.34 -9.14
CA LEU A 7 4.64 3.15 -8.57
C LEU A 7 5.37 3.95 -9.65
N LYS A 8 5.74 3.29 -10.74
CA LYS A 8 6.39 3.93 -11.89
C LYS A 8 5.51 5.02 -12.49
N ALA A 9 4.19 4.76 -12.64
CA ALA A 9 3.25 5.74 -13.17
C ALA A 9 3.18 7.00 -12.29
N ILE A 10 3.28 6.87 -10.97
CA ILE A 10 3.31 7.99 -10.05
C ILE A 10 4.58 8.82 -10.25
N TYR A 11 5.74 8.19 -10.37
CA TYR A 11 7.00 8.89 -10.62
C TYR A 11 7.03 9.59 -11.98
N ASP A 12 6.40 9.00 -12.98
CA ASP A 12 6.29 9.59 -14.32
C ASP A 12 5.25 10.72 -14.39
N GLY A 13 4.60 11.06 -13.28
CA GLY A 13 3.56 12.06 -13.21
C GLY A 13 2.22 11.57 -13.74
N ARG A 14 2.08 10.28 -13.96
CA ARG A 14 0.82 9.65 -14.38
C ARG A 14 0.02 9.27 -13.14
N THR A 15 -1.08 9.92 -12.93
CA THR A 15 -2.04 9.49 -11.91
C THR A 15 -2.83 8.30 -12.46
N GLY A 16 -3.54 7.55 -11.62
CA GLY A 16 -4.27 6.34 -12.01
C GLY A 16 -5.36 6.52 -13.07
N ALA A 17 -5.27 7.58 -13.89
CA ALA A 17 -6.23 7.92 -14.93
C ALA A 17 -5.87 7.37 -16.33
N ASP A 18 -4.82 6.56 -16.46
CA ASP A 18 -4.45 5.92 -17.72
C ASP A 18 -5.47 4.82 -18.04
N PRO A 19 -6.33 4.98 -19.11
CA PRO A 19 -7.38 4.00 -19.41
C PRO A 19 -6.85 2.63 -19.82
N GLU A 20 -5.69 2.58 -20.47
CA GLU A 20 -5.06 1.33 -20.88
C GLU A 20 -4.60 0.52 -19.68
N ARG A 21 -4.00 1.21 -18.71
CA ARG A 21 -3.57 0.63 -17.46
C ARG A 21 -4.74 0.12 -16.63
N GLN A 22 -5.81 0.91 -16.54
CA GLN A 22 -7.02 0.50 -15.82
C GLN A 22 -7.62 -0.76 -16.44
N ARG A 23 -7.64 -0.84 -17.77
CA ARG A 23 -8.12 -2.02 -18.47
C ARG A 23 -7.26 -3.25 -18.15
N MET A 24 -5.93 -3.10 -18.14
CA MET A 24 -5.01 -4.19 -17.78
C MET A 24 -5.27 -4.68 -16.36
N LEU A 25 -5.49 -3.77 -15.41
CA LEU A 25 -5.80 -4.13 -14.02
C LEU A 25 -7.14 -4.87 -13.93
N ASP A 26 -8.16 -4.39 -14.63
CA ASP A 26 -9.48 -5.01 -14.64
C ASP A 26 -9.43 -6.40 -15.26
N GLU A 27 -8.73 -6.57 -16.37
CA GLU A 27 -8.51 -7.87 -17.02
C GLU A 27 -7.74 -8.83 -16.12
N PHE A 28 -6.71 -8.34 -15.44
CA PHE A 28 -5.93 -9.13 -14.50
C PHE A 28 -6.79 -9.58 -13.32
N ALA A 29 -7.56 -8.67 -12.73
CA ALA A 29 -8.48 -8.99 -11.63
C ALA A 29 -9.54 -10.02 -12.07
N ALA A 30 -10.10 -9.86 -13.28
CA ALA A 30 -11.10 -10.78 -13.82
C ALA A 30 -10.55 -12.18 -14.11
N SER A 31 -9.23 -12.28 -14.39
CA SER A 31 -8.58 -13.56 -14.68
C SER A 31 -8.22 -14.35 -13.42
N LEU A 32 -8.24 -13.70 -12.23
CA LEU A 32 -7.89 -14.34 -10.97
C LEU A 32 -9.07 -15.14 -10.40
N GLY A 33 -8.77 -16.33 -9.89
CA GLY A 33 -9.72 -17.07 -9.06
C GLY A 33 -9.86 -16.43 -7.68
N PRO A 34 -10.89 -16.81 -6.89
CA PRO A 34 -11.09 -16.22 -5.56
C PRO A 34 -9.89 -16.37 -4.62
N ALA A 35 -9.17 -17.49 -4.68
CA ALA A 35 -8.00 -17.72 -3.84
C ALA A 35 -6.83 -16.81 -4.24
N GLU A 36 -6.57 -16.66 -5.53
CA GLU A 36 -5.50 -15.80 -6.05
C GLU A 36 -5.79 -14.32 -5.79
N PHE A 37 -7.06 -13.92 -5.87
CA PHE A 37 -7.50 -12.57 -5.52
C PHE A 37 -7.23 -12.28 -4.05
N ALA A 38 -7.59 -13.22 -3.16
CA ALA A 38 -7.33 -13.08 -1.72
C ALA A 38 -5.83 -12.99 -1.42
N GLU A 39 -5.01 -13.81 -2.08
CA GLU A 39 -3.54 -13.76 -1.92
C GLU A 39 -2.96 -12.42 -2.35
N LEU A 40 -3.45 -11.85 -3.44
CA LEU A 40 -3.02 -10.54 -3.93
C LEU A 40 -3.33 -9.44 -2.91
N LEU A 41 -4.54 -9.46 -2.34
CA LEU A 41 -4.96 -8.50 -1.33
C LEU A 41 -4.18 -8.66 -0.03
N ASP A 42 -3.93 -9.90 0.40
CA ASP A 42 -3.11 -10.20 1.57
C ASP A 42 -1.67 -9.70 1.37
N GLY A 43 -1.11 -9.89 0.17
CA GLY A 43 0.20 -9.37 -0.19
C GLY A 43 0.26 -7.86 -0.14
N ALA A 44 -0.76 -7.18 -0.65
CA ALA A 44 -0.86 -5.72 -0.59
C ALA A 44 -0.93 -5.23 0.86
N CYS A 45 -1.73 -5.87 1.71
CA CYS A 45 -1.81 -5.55 3.13
C CYS A 45 -0.47 -5.76 3.84
N THR A 46 0.28 -6.79 3.46
CA THR A 46 1.63 -7.03 3.98
C THR A 46 2.57 -5.87 3.63
N LEU A 47 2.49 -5.36 2.40
CA LEU A 47 3.27 -4.19 1.99
C LEU A 47 2.88 -2.95 2.79
N VAL A 48 1.60 -2.74 3.03
CA VAL A 48 1.11 -1.65 3.90
C VAL A 48 1.75 -1.74 5.28
N TYR A 49 1.73 -2.93 5.88
CA TYR A 49 2.34 -3.18 7.18
C TYR A 49 3.84 -2.86 7.18
N MET A 50 4.57 -3.35 6.18
CA MET A 50 6.01 -3.18 6.09
C MET A 50 6.41 -1.70 5.94
N TYR A 51 5.73 -0.97 5.05
CA TYR A 51 6.01 0.45 4.84
C TYR A 51 5.66 1.27 6.08
N MET A 52 4.51 1.02 6.68
CA MET A 52 4.09 1.73 7.89
C MET A 52 5.01 1.42 9.08
N SER A 53 5.47 0.18 9.21
CA SER A 53 6.42 -0.21 10.26
C SER A 53 7.76 0.51 10.11
N TRP A 54 8.27 0.63 8.89
CA TRP A 54 9.49 1.37 8.62
C TRP A 54 9.32 2.87 8.96
N MET A 55 8.23 3.47 8.51
CA MET A 55 7.93 4.87 8.80
C MET A 55 7.72 5.12 10.30
N ARG A 56 7.11 4.16 10.99
CA ARG A 56 6.94 4.21 12.44
C ARG A 56 8.30 4.30 13.14
N THR A 57 9.24 3.44 12.75
CA THR A 57 10.60 3.44 13.31
C THR A 57 11.28 4.79 13.09
N VAL A 58 11.20 5.33 11.88
CA VAL A 58 11.79 6.64 11.56
C VAL A 58 11.13 7.76 12.36
N CYS A 59 9.80 7.74 12.49
CA CYS A 59 9.08 8.74 13.29
C CYS A 59 9.47 8.69 14.77
N GLU A 60 9.60 7.49 15.33
CA GLU A 60 9.99 7.29 16.74
C GLU A 60 11.41 7.81 17.01
N GLU A 61 12.33 7.67 16.05
CA GLU A 61 13.68 8.25 16.14
C GLU A 61 13.67 9.78 16.25
N HIS A 62 12.58 10.42 15.81
CA HIS A 62 12.40 11.87 15.85
C HIS A 62 11.35 12.31 16.89
N ASP A 63 10.97 11.44 17.82
CA ASP A 63 9.95 11.66 18.85
C ASP A 63 8.58 12.01 18.25
N LYS A 64 8.21 11.38 17.14
CA LYS A 64 6.93 11.59 16.44
C LYS A 64 6.11 10.31 16.38
N ASP A 65 4.79 10.45 16.37
CA ASP A 65 3.85 9.36 16.19
C ASP A 65 3.49 9.25 14.70
N VAL A 66 3.70 8.06 14.11
CA VAL A 66 3.43 7.81 12.69
C VAL A 66 1.94 8.03 12.35
N VAL A 67 1.04 7.66 13.24
CA VAL A 67 -0.41 7.82 13.02
C VAL A 67 -0.79 9.30 13.00
N GLU A 68 -0.24 10.09 13.88
CA GLU A 68 -0.52 11.54 13.94
C GLU A 68 0.18 12.33 12.85
N HIS A 69 1.36 11.88 12.42
CA HIS A 69 2.23 12.62 11.51
C HIS A 69 2.08 12.23 10.04
N ILE A 70 1.96 10.94 9.76
CA ILE A 70 1.95 10.40 8.38
C ILE A 70 0.52 10.17 7.86
N VAL A 71 -0.34 9.55 8.66
CA VAL A 71 -1.69 9.16 8.20
C VAL A 71 -2.52 10.35 7.71
N PRO A 72 -2.57 11.51 8.40
CA PRO A 72 -3.34 12.65 7.89
C PRO A 72 -2.87 13.15 6.53
N THR A 73 -1.57 13.14 6.29
CA THR A 73 -0.99 13.54 4.99
C THR A 73 -1.43 12.61 3.88
N LEU A 74 -1.38 11.30 4.12
CA LEU A 74 -1.81 10.29 3.15
C LEU A 74 -3.31 10.38 2.87
N VAL A 75 -4.13 10.56 3.90
CA VAL A 75 -5.58 10.72 3.75
C VAL A 75 -5.91 11.98 2.94
N SER A 76 -5.20 13.08 3.19
CA SER A 76 -5.37 14.31 2.40
C SER A 76 -5.06 14.07 0.92
N THR A 77 -4.01 13.32 0.63
CA THR A 77 -3.65 12.94 -0.74
C THR A 77 -4.76 12.10 -1.38
N MET A 78 -5.30 11.13 -0.65
CA MET A 78 -6.41 10.29 -1.14
C MET A 78 -7.64 11.14 -1.50
N ARG A 79 -7.96 12.13 -0.68
CA ARG A 79 -9.09 13.04 -0.94
C ARG A 79 -8.91 13.88 -2.21
N MET A 80 -7.67 14.11 -2.62
CA MET A 80 -7.37 14.82 -3.86
C MET A 80 -7.41 13.91 -5.09
N MET A 81 -7.66 12.62 -4.90
CA MET A 81 -7.71 11.62 -5.97
C MET A 81 -9.09 10.92 -5.99
N PRO A 82 -10.19 11.65 -6.23
CA PRO A 82 -11.55 11.09 -6.08
C PRO A 82 -11.90 10.00 -7.11
N ARG A 83 -11.15 9.92 -8.20
CA ARG A 83 -11.34 8.86 -9.20
C ARG A 83 -10.76 7.52 -8.73
N THR A 84 -9.74 7.57 -7.88
CA THR A 84 -9.08 6.39 -7.34
C THR A 84 -9.63 6.04 -5.96
N PHE A 85 -9.83 7.05 -5.12
CA PHE A 85 -10.33 6.91 -3.76
C PHE A 85 -11.69 7.59 -3.64
N SER A 86 -12.76 6.81 -3.82
CA SER A 86 -14.11 7.34 -3.56
C SER A 86 -14.28 7.63 -2.06
N PRO A 87 -15.17 8.56 -1.69
CA PRO A 87 -15.39 8.86 -0.27
C PRO A 87 -15.72 7.64 0.59
N GLU A 88 -16.36 6.62 0.01
CA GLU A 88 -16.75 5.40 0.73
C GLU A 88 -15.57 4.50 1.09
N VAL A 89 -14.48 4.51 0.31
CA VAL A 89 -13.32 3.64 0.57
C VAL A 89 -12.26 4.31 1.46
N ILE A 90 -12.25 5.64 1.55
CA ILE A 90 -11.24 6.36 2.34
C ILE A 90 -11.21 5.92 3.80
N PRO A 91 -12.35 5.74 4.51
CA PRO A 91 -12.31 5.26 5.89
C PRO A 91 -11.64 3.90 6.05
N THR A 92 -11.88 2.97 5.12
CA THR A 92 -11.24 1.65 5.14
C THR A 92 -9.74 1.76 4.92
N MET A 93 -9.32 2.57 3.94
CA MET A 93 -7.90 2.79 3.67
C MET A 93 -7.19 3.46 4.86
N ALA A 94 -7.82 4.47 5.44
CA ALA A 94 -7.30 5.12 6.65
C ALA A 94 -7.18 4.14 7.82
N GLY A 95 -8.19 3.29 8.02
CA GLY A 95 -8.19 2.25 9.05
C GLY A 95 -7.04 1.26 8.91
N LEU A 96 -6.74 0.84 7.68
CA LEU A 96 -5.59 -0.03 7.39
C LEU A 96 -4.27 0.63 7.78
N LEU A 97 -4.11 1.91 7.45
CA LEU A 97 -2.92 2.69 7.81
C LEU A 97 -2.77 2.82 9.33
N ILE A 98 -3.84 3.12 10.02
CA ILE A 98 -3.85 3.27 11.47
C ILE A 98 -3.52 1.92 12.14
N ALA A 99 -4.12 0.84 11.69
CA ALA A 99 -3.85 -0.50 12.22
C ALA A 99 -2.36 -0.84 12.05
N ALA A 100 -1.83 -0.68 10.85
CA ALA A 100 -0.42 -0.95 10.56
C ALA A 100 0.52 -0.04 11.37
N GLY A 101 0.21 1.25 11.45
CA GLY A 101 1.00 2.22 12.21
C GLY A 101 0.97 1.96 13.71
N SER A 102 -0.05 1.29 14.20
CA SER A 102 -0.17 0.89 15.60
C SER A 102 0.44 -0.49 15.89
N GLY A 103 1.03 -1.13 14.90
CA GLY A 103 1.65 -2.45 15.03
C GLY A 103 0.68 -3.62 14.89
N LEU A 104 -0.54 -3.37 14.44
CA LEU A 104 -1.55 -4.39 14.20
C LEU A 104 -1.50 -4.87 12.75
N SER A 105 -1.86 -6.13 12.53
CA SER A 105 -1.94 -6.67 11.17
C SER A 105 -3.11 -6.04 10.41
N PRO A 106 -2.87 -5.37 9.28
CA PRO A 106 -3.96 -4.84 8.44
C PRO A 106 -4.89 -5.94 7.94
N ASN A 107 -4.35 -7.12 7.62
CA ASN A 107 -5.12 -8.28 7.19
C ASN A 107 -6.15 -8.70 8.25
N LEU A 108 -5.71 -8.82 9.50
CA LEU A 108 -6.57 -9.23 10.60
C LEU A 108 -7.61 -8.15 10.92
N TRP A 109 -7.19 -6.89 10.87
CA TRP A 109 -8.11 -5.77 11.08
C TRP A 109 -9.22 -5.78 10.02
N ARG A 110 -8.84 -5.89 8.75
CA ARG A 110 -9.81 -5.87 7.64
C ARG A 110 -10.75 -7.08 7.66
N ALA A 111 -10.25 -8.25 8.05
CA ALA A 111 -11.05 -9.48 8.11
C ALA A 111 -12.26 -9.37 9.04
N GLN A 112 -12.23 -8.46 10.00
CA GLN A 112 -13.37 -8.22 10.92
C GLN A 112 -14.59 -7.60 10.21
N TYR A 113 -14.39 -7.00 9.04
CA TYR A 113 -15.43 -6.31 8.28
C TYR A 113 -15.99 -7.14 7.12
N GLY A 114 -15.58 -8.40 7.00
CA GLY A 114 -16.04 -9.29 5.96
C GLY A 114 -15.06 -9.41 4.79
N PRO A 115 -15.47 -10.05 3.69
CA PRO A 115 -14.59 -10.24 2.55
C PRO A 115 -14.30 -8.94 1.81
N TRP A 116 -13.17 -8.90 1.12
CA TRP A 116 -12.81 -7.80 0.25
C TRP A 116 -13.76 -7.69 -0.93
N THR A 117 -14.02 -6.46 -1.38
CA THR A 117 -14.83 -6.20 -2.56
C THR A 117 -13.94 -5.76 -3.73
N ASP A 118 -14.42 -5.95 -4.96
CA ASP A 118 -13.70 -5.53 -6.17
C ASP A 118 -13.41 -4.02 -6.16
N ALA A 119 -14.31 -3.23 -5.59
CA ALA A 119 -14.17 -1.78 -5.49
C ALA A 119 -13.00 -1.34 -4.59
N GLU A 120 -12.54 -2.21 -3.71
CA GLU A 120 -11.44 -1.92 -2.78
C GLU A 120 -10.06 -2.24 -3.37
N MET A 121 -9.98 -3.00 -4.45
CA MET A 121 -8.72 -3.44 -5.05
C MET A 121 -7.87 -2.28 -5.58
N ASN A 122 -8.44 -1.42 -6.42
CA ASN A 122 -7.73 -0.27 -6.99
C ASN A 122 -7.28 0.72 -5.91
N PRO A 123 -8.14 1.12 -4.96
CA PRO A 123 -7.71 1.98 -3.86
C PRO A 123 -6.58 1.38 -3.04
N LEU A 124 -6.65 0.08 -2.72
CA LEU A 124 -5.60 -0.58 -1.94
C LEU A 124 -4.26 -0.56 -2.68
N GLU A 125 -4.25 -0.90 -3.97
CA GLU A 125 -3.06 -0.88 -4.80
C GLU A 125 -2.47 0.53 -4.91
N ALA A 126 -3.33 1.52 -5.14
CA ALA A 126 -2.91 2.93 -5.21
C ALA A 126 -2.34 3.41 -3.87
N MET A 127 -2.93 2.99 -2.75
CA MET A 127 -2.42 3.31 -1.42
C MET A 127 -1.03 2.74 -1.20
N VAL A 128 -0.78 1.50 -1.60
CA VAL A 128 0.56 0.88 -1.53
C VAL A 128 1.57 1.73 -2.33
N ALA A 129 1.20 2.18 -3.51
CA ALA A 129 2.06 3.04 -4.33
C ALA A 129 2.34 4.40 -3.66
N LEU A 130 1.34 5.00 -3.04
CA LEU A 130 1.50 6.25 -2.27
C LEU A 130 2.43 6.05 -1.08
N LEU A 131 2.32 4.93 -0.38
CA LEU A 131 3.20 4.58 0.73
C LEU A 131 4.63 4.41 0.26
N ALA A 132 4.85 3.69 -0.83
CA ALA A 132 6.17 3.49 -1.42
C ALA A 132 6.82 4.82 -1.79
N GLU A 133 6.06 5.71 -2.43
CA GLU A 133 6.54 7.05 -2.77
C GLU A 133 6.91 7.86 -1.53
N HIS A 134 6.08 7.81 -0.50
CA HIS A 134 6.33 8.51 0.75
C HIS A 134 7.60 8.00 1.45
N VAL A 135 7.78 6.67 1.50
CA VAL A 135 9.00 6.02 2.01
C VAL A 135 10.23 6.51 1.25
N ASN A 136 10.15 6.56 -0.08
CA ASN A 136 11.24 7.05 -0.91
C ASN A 136 11.61 8.51 -0.58
N ARG A 137 10.61 9.35 -0.39
CA ARG A 137 10.84 10.76 0.01
C ARG A 137 11.50 10.88 1.38
N MET A 138 11.07 10.07 2.35
CA MET A 138 11.63 10.07 3.70
C MET A 138 13.07 9.57 3.73
N SER A 139 13.47 8.76 2.75
CA SER A 139 14.84 8.23 2.63
C SER A 139 15.80 9.18 1.91
N GLY A 140 15.41 10.44 1.66
CA GLY A 140 16.23 11.43 0.99
C GLY A 140 16.00 11.54 -0.52
N GLY A 141 14.88 11.05 -1.01
CA GLY A 141 14.49 11.14 -2.42
C GLY A 141 15.04 10.01 -3.31
N ASP A 142 15.53 8.93 -2.71
CA ASP A 142 15.96 7.73 -3.45
C ASP A 142 14.72 7.01 -3.99
N HIS A 143 14.52 7.05 -5.31
CA HIS A 143 13.33 6.51 -5.98
C HIS A 143 13.24 4.97 -5.91
N ASP A 144 14.33 4.29 -5.59
CA ASP A 144 14.37 2.83 -5.53
C ASP A 144 14.36 2.29 -4.09
N PHE A 145 14.37 3.17 -3.09
CA PHE A 145 14.50 2.77 -1.70
C PHE A 145 13.38 1.83 -1.24
N ALA A 146 12.12 2.17 -1.54
CA ALA A 146 10.98 1.35 -1.15
C ALA A 146 11.04 -0.05 -1.76
N THR A 147 11.45 -0.14 -3.02
CA THR A 147 11.61 -1.42 -3.72
C THR A 147 12.70 -2.27 -3.07
N ARG A 148 13.85 -1.65 -2.74
CA ARG A 148 14.95 -2.36 -2.05
C ARG A 148 14.54 -2.81 -0.65
N LEU A 149 13.79 -1.99 0.06
CA LEU A 149 13.29 -2.33 1.41
C LEU A 149 12.48 -3.63 1.38
N ILE A 150 11.59 -3.76 0.41
CA ILE A 150 10.77 -4.97 0.24
C ILE A 150 11.62 -6.16 -0.21
N ALA A 151 12.53 -5.96 -1.17
CA ALA A 151 13.43 -7.02 -1.64
C ALA A 151 14.28 -7.58 -0.51
N ASP A 152 14.84 -6.72 0.33
CA ASP A 152 15.64 -7.12 1.48
C ASP A 152 14.82 -7.90 2.51
N ALA A 153 13.58 -7.47 2.75
CA ALA A 153 12.68 -8.16 3.68
C ALA A 153 12.30 -9.57 3.18
N LEU A 154 12.03 -9.69 1.88
CA LEU A 154 11.73 -10.99 1.26
C LEU A 154 12.93 -11.93 1.32
N SER A 155 14.14 -11.42 1.04
CA SER A 155 15.37 -12.22 1.13
C SER A 155 15.60 -12.75 2.55
N ARG A 156 15.37 -11.93 3.56
CA ARG A 156 15.50 -12.38 4.97
C ARG A 156 14.46 -13.43 5.34
N ALA A 157 13.23 -13.29 4.85
CA ALA A 157 12.19 -14.28 5.10
C ALA A 157 12.53 -15.63 4.47
N GLU A 158 13.10 -15.63 3.26
CA GLU A 158 13.55 -16.85 2.58
C GLU A 158 14.71 -17.52 3.35
N GLU A 159 15.65 -16.73 3.85
CA GLU A 159 16.77 -17.23 4.67
C GLU A 159 16.28 -17.87 5.98
N GLU A 160 15.27 -17.29 6.62
CA GLU A 160 14.66 -17.83 7.84
C GLU A 160 13.92 -19.15 7.60
N GLU A 161 13.29 -19.29 6.43
CA GLU A 161 12.59 -20.53 6.06
C GLU A 161 13.57 -21.70 5.75
N GLU A 162 14.79 -21.39 5.30
CA GLU A 162 15.82 -22.38 5.01
C GLU A 162 16.53 -22.91 6.27
N GLU A 163 16.43 -22.22 7.38
CA GLU A 163 16.94 -22.67 8.68
C GLU A 163 15.93 -23.58 9.39
#